data_f0c686bdf2c3cc75961261951333c306
#
_entry.id   f0c686bdf2c3cc75961261951333c306
#
_cell.length_a   1.000
_cell.length_b   1.000
_cell.length_c   1.000
_cell.angle_alpha   90.00
_cell.angle_beta   90.00
_cell.angle_gamma   90.00
#
_symmetry.space_group_name_H-M   'P 1'
#
loop_
_entity.id
_entity.type
_entity.pdbx_description
1 polymer ?
#
loop_
_entity_poly.entity_id
_entity_poly.type
_entity_poly.pdbx_seq_one_letter_code
_entity_poly.pdbx_strand_id
1 'polypeptide(L)'
;MPVEWCLGVSPKSLDEFSIETIKQLFLDQTGEVYSNQSVRHLPIPEWDGNLVLLDENNMIRGLLWANKFSATRVRIVAFAIDSDYKGKGWGAKAWNHMVDSARGQGFKEIQLEVRGDNEFAIEFYRNRGMEIIQTLEGYY
;
A
#
# COMPACT_ATOMS: atom_id res chain seq x y z
N MET A 1 9.37 12.47 18.02
CA MET A 1 8.35 12.45 16.94
C MET A 1 7.54 11.17 17.04
N PRO A 2 6.21 11.23 17.07
CA PRO A 2 5.40 10.02 17.10
C PRO A 2 5.43 9.26 15.79
N VAL A 3 5.06 7.99 15.83
CA VAL A 3 4.81 7.19 14.63
C VAL A 3 3.53 7.69 13.98
N GLU A 4 3.56 7.93 12.67
CA GLU A 4 2.37 8.45 11.98
C GLU A 4 2.38 8.14 10.49
N TRP A 5 1.17 8.13 9.90
CA TRP A 5 0.99 8.06 8.47
C TRP A 5 1.16 9.46 7.86
N CYS A 6 2.04 9.56 6.87
CA CYS A 6 2.25 10.78 6.09
C CYS A 6 1.57 10.66 4.74
N LEU A 7 0.84 11.71 4.35
CA LEU A 7 -0.01 11.72 3.17
C LEU A 7 0.71 12.22 1.93
N GLY A 8 0.28 11.74 0.77
CA GLY A 8 0.67 12.31 -0.51
C GLY A 8 2.07 11.93 -0.99
N VAL A 9 2.72 10.96 -0.37
CA VAL A 9 4.09 10.58 -0.73
C VAL A 9 4.06 9.59 -1.90
N SER A 10 4.69 9.97 -3.01
CA SER A 10 4.86 9.09 -4.18
C SER A 10 6.29 8.59 -4.26
N PRO A 11 6.55 7.48 -5.00
CA PRO A 11 7.90 6.96 -5.14
C PRO A 11 8.91 7.95 -5.73
N LYS A 12 8.44 8.84 -6.58
CA LYS A 12 9.30 9.80 -7.29
C LYS A 12 9.93 10.85 -6.37
N SER A 13 9.31 11.13 -5.24
CA SER A 13 9.79 12.15 -4.30
C SER A 13 10.72 11.60 -3.21
N LEU A 14 11.01 10.30 -3.22
CA LEU A 14 11.80 9.67 -2.17
C LEU A 14 13.29 9.64 -2.53
N ASP A 15 14.14 9.74 -1.49
CA ASP A 15 15.59 9.61 -1.65
C ASP A 15 16.01 8.14 -1.78
N GLU A 16 17.29 7.91 -2.09
CA GLU A 16 17.81 6.55 -2.30
C GLU A 16 17.68 5.69 -1.04
N PHE A 17 17.93 6.28 0.12
CA PHE A 17 17.81 5.54 1.38
C PHE A 17 16.39 5.05 1.62
N SER A 18 15.40 5.90 1.36
CA SER A 18 13.98 5.54 1.50
C SER A 18 13.60 4.45 0.51
N ILE A 19 14.08 4.54 -0.73
CA ILE A 19 13.84 3.51 -1.75
C ILE A 19 14.42 2.16 -1.30
N GLU A 20 15.64 2.14 -0.77
CA GLU A 20 16.26 0.91 -0.26
C GLU A 20 15.43 0.31 0.89
N THR A 21 14.94 1.14 1.79
CA THR A 21 14.08 0.70 2.89
C THR A 21 12.79 0.07 2.36
N ILE A 22 12.17 0.67 1.35
CA ILE A 22 10.96 0.15 0.72
C ILE A 22 11.22 -1.18 0.01
N LYS A 23 12.33 -1.32 -0.69
CA LYS A 23 12.71 -2.58 -1.33
C LYS A 23 12.79 -3.71 -0.31
N GLN A 24 13.42 -3.44 0.82
CA GLN A 24 13.53 -4.41 1.90
C GLN A 24 12.16 -4.75 2.49
N LEU A 25 11.30 -3.76 2.65
CA LEU A 25 9.94 -3.95 3.14
C LEU A 25 9.15 -4.87 2.20
N PHE A 26 9.23 -4.67 0.89
CA PHE A 26 8.56 -5.53 -0.08
C PHE A 26 9.11 -6.95 -0.01
N LEU A 27 10.42 -7.11 0.05
CA LEU A 27 11.04 -8.44 0.15
C LEU A 27 10.56 -9.18 1.41
N ASP A 28 10.57 -8.51 2.55
CA ASP A 28 10.21 -9.11 3.83
C ASP A 28 8.72 -9.44 3.92
N GLN A 29 7.85 -8.62 3.35
CA GLN A 29 6.40 -8.75 3.53
C GLN A 29 5.71 -9.49 2.38
N THR A 30 6.24 -9.41 1.17
CA THR A 30 5.59 -10.01 -0.01
C THR A 30 6.48 -11.00 -0.75
N GLY A 31 7.76 -11.06 -0.44
CA GLY A 31 8.73 -11.88 -1.16
C GLY A 31 9.12 -11.32 -2.52
N GLU A 32 8.64 -10.14 -2.87
CA GLU A 32 8.92 -9.53 -4.16
C GLU A 32 10.25 -8.79 -4.15
N VAL A 33 11.03 -8.96 -5.22
CA VAL A 33 12.33 -8.32 -5.40
C VAL A 33 12.18 -7.19 -6.41
N TYR A 34 12.48 -5.97 -5.97
CA TYR A 34 12.40 -4.78 -6.81
C TYR A 34 13.78 -4.15 -6.98
N SER A 35 14.03 -3.54 -8.14
CA SER A 35 15.17 -2.62 -8.30
C SER A 35 14.75 -1.23 -7.86
N ASN A 36 15.74 -0.35 -7.64
CA ASN A 36 15.45 1.05 -7.31
C ASN A 36 14.61 1.71 -8.39
N GLN A 37 14.93 1.45 -9.66
CA GLN A 37 14.15 1.98 -10.77
C GLN A 37 12.73 1.46 -10.80
N SER A 38 12.52 0.19 -10.52
CA SER A 38 11.17 -0.40 -10.50
C SER A 38 10.30 0.26 -9.45
N VAL A 39 10.85 0.57 -8.26
CA VAL A 39 10.08 1.27 -7.22
C VAL A 39 9.77 2.69 -7.67
N ARG A 40 10.77 3.42 -8.20
CA ARG A 40 10.56 4.82 -8.63
C ARG A 40 9.56 4.94 -9.76
N HIS A 41 9.46 3.95 -10.63
CA HIS A 41 8.58 3.99 -11.79
C HIS A 41 7.23 3.31 -11.56
N LEU A 42 6.90 2.94 -10.33
CA LEU A 42 5.55 2.49 -10.03
C LEU A 42 4.54 3.58 -10.41
N PRO A 43 3.40 3.22 -11.01
CA PRO A 43 2.43 4.21 -11.50
C PRO A 43 1.59 4.79 -10.37
N ILE A 44 2.25 5.53 -9.48
CA ILE A 44 1.64 6.09 -8.27
C ILE A 44 1.63 7.62 -8.39
N PRO A 45 0.46 8.24 -8.58
CA PRO A 45 0.35 9.69 -8.60
C PRO A 45 0.46 10.27 -7.19
N GLU A 46 0.71 11.56 -7.12
CA GLU A 46 0.64 12.28 -5.86
C GLU A 46 -0.82 12.60 -5.54
N TRP A 47 -1.37 11.93 -4.54
CA TRP A 47 -2.70 12.22 -4.01
C TRP A 47 -2.75 11.76 -2.55
N ASP A 48 -3.72 12.26 -1.79
CA ASP A 48 -3.80 12.03 -0.34
C ASP A 48 -4.24 10.62 0.05
N GLY A 49 -4.60 9.77 -0.92
CA GLY A 49 -4.84 8.35 -0.68
C GLY A 49 -3.57 7.51 -0.62
N ASN A 50 -2.42 8.10 -0.92
CA ASN A 50 -1.11 7.46 -0.82
C ASN A 50 -0.43 7.84 0.49
N LEU A 51 0.09 6.83 1.20
CA LEU A 51 0.61 7.03 2.55
C LEU A 51 1.91 6.26 2.76
N VAL A 52 2.80 6.84 3.54
CA VAL A 52 3.93 6.11 4.13
C VAL A 52 3.87 6.24 5.65
N LEU A 53 4.19 5.17 6.36
CA LEU A 53 4.26 5.16 7.82
C LEU A 53 5.70 5.49 8.22
N LEU A 54 5.87 6.56 8.97
CA LEU A 54 7.18 6.97 9.50
C LEU A 54 7.24 6.73 11.00
N ASP A 55 8.35 6.17 11.46
CA ASP A 55 8.59 6.04 12.89
C ASP A 55 9.19 7.34 13.46
N GLU A 56 9.51 7.33 14.74
CA GLU A 56 10.06 8.50 15.45
C GLU A 56 11.41 8.96 14.90
N ASN A 57 12.09 8.13 14.11
CA ASN A 57 13.38 8.45 13.47
C ASN A 57 13.23 8.76 11.98
N ASN A 58 11.99 8.97 11.51
CA ASN A 58 11.66 9.20 10.10
C ASN A 58 12.02 8.04 9.17
N MET A 59 12.08 6.82 9.71
CA MET A 59 12.27 5.62 8.91
C MET A 59 10.91 5.12 8.41
N ILE A 60 10.86 4.69 7.16
CA ILE A 60 9.62 4.13 6.57
C ILE A 60 9.38 2.74 7.13
N ARG A 61 8.23 2.55 7.77
CA ARG A 61 7.79 1.29 8.37
C ARG A 61 6.56 0.68 7.71
N GLY A 62 6.03 1.33 6.73
CA GLY A 62 4.90 0.83 5.96
C GLY A 62 4.53 1.78 4.86
N LEU A 63 3.69 1.30 3.95
CA LEU A 63 3.12 2.14 2.90
C LEU A 63 1.81 1.56 2.39
N LEU A 64 0.97 2.44 1.89
CA LEU A 64 -0.18 2.08 1.06
C LEU A 64 -0.14 3.00 -0.15
N TRP A 65 0.06 2.40 -1.32
CA TRP A 65 0.10 3.13 -2.58
C TRP A 65 -0.97 2.64 -3.52
N ALA A 66 -1.74 3.58 -4.05
CA ALA A 66 -2.83 3.30 -4.96
C ALA A 66 -2.80 4.26 -6.14
N ASN A 67 -3.31 3.82 -7.28
CA ASN A 67 -3.47 4.71 -8.43
C ASN A 67 -4.94 4.87 -8.78
N LYS A 68 -5.22 5.90 -9.57
CA LYS A 68 -6.55 6.18 -10.09
C LYS A 68 -6.72 5.38 -11.39
N PHE A 69 -7.13 4.13 -11.25
CA PHE A 69 -7.14 3.16 -12.33
C PHE A 69 -8.12 3.50 -13.46
N SER A 70 -9.27 4.08 -13.07
CA SER A 70 -10.28 4.55 -14.02
C SER A 70 -11.05 5.72 -13.39
N ALA A 71 -12.04 6.26 -14.10
CA ALA A 71 -12.88 7.33 -13.56
C ALA A 71 -13.63 6.95 -12.29
N THR A 72 -13.87 5.64 -12.08
CA THR A 72 -14.66 5.14 -10.95
C THR A 72 -13.91 4.23 -10.00
N ARG A 73 -12.68 3.82 -10.34
CA ARG A 73 -11.97 2.76 -9.62
C ARG A 73 -10.56 3.17 -9.22
N VAL A 74 -10.23 2.94 -7.96
CA VAL A 74 -8.87 3.04 -7.41
C VAL A 74 -8.30 1.63 -7.36
N ARG A 75 -7.03 1.47 -7.75
CA ARG A 75 -6.32 0.19 -7.63
C ARG A 75 -5.19 0.32 -6.63
N ILE A 76 -5.18 -0.54 -5.62
CA ILE A 76 -4.06 -0.61 -4.67
C ILE A 76 -2.92 -1.35 -5.36
N VAL A 77 -1.79 -0.69 -5.49
CA VAL A 77 -0.59 -1.22 -6.14
C VAL A 77 0.32 -1.90 -5.13
N ALA A 78 0.42 -1.31 -3.93
CA ALA A 78 1.28 -1.85 -2.87
C ALA A 78 0.72 -1.48 -1.50
N PHE A 79 0.73 -2.45 -0.59
CA PHE A 79 0.30 -2.24 0.79
C PHE A 79 1.12 -3.20 1.65
N ALA A 80 2.04 -2.64 2.42
CA ALA A 80 2.95 -3.44 3.24
C ALA A 80 3.25 -2.69 4.54
N ILE A 81 3.36 -3.43 5.63
CA ILE A 81 3.69 -2.90 6.95
C ILE A 81 4.78 -3.78 7.56
N ASP A 82 5.80 -3.13 8.11
CA ASP A 82 6.89 -3.80 8.81
C ASP A 82 6.33 -4.70 9.91
N SER A 83 6.92 -5.89 10.08
CA SER A 83 6.44 -6.90 11.03
C SER A 83 6.29 -6.38 12.46
N ASP A 84 7.19 -5.48 12.88
CA ASP A 84 7.16 -4.90 14.23
C ASP A 84 5.95 -3.97 14.44
N TYR A 85 5.30 -3.56 13.37
CA TYR A 85 4.16 -2.63 13.39
C TYR A 85 2.84 -3.31 13.06
N LYS A 86 2.85 -4.60 12.74
CA LYS A 86 1.62 -5.36 12.44
C LYS A 86 0.80 -5.61 13.71
N GLY A 87 -0.50 -5.79 13.54
CA GLY A 87 -1.39 -6.15 14.63
C GLY A 87 -1.70 -5.02 15.60
N LYS A 88 -1.34 -3.77 15.26
CA LYS A 88 -1.50 -2.60 16.15
C LYS A 88 -2.49 -1.57 15.60
N GLY A 89 -3.20 -1.91 14.52
CA GLY A 89 -4.21 -1.05 13.93
C GLY A 89 -3.70 -0.08 12.88
N TRP A 90 -2.40 -0.08 12.56
CA TRP A 90 -1.85 0.83 11.56
C TRP A 90 -2.42 0.60 10.17
N GLY A 91 -2.57 -0.68 9.78
CA GLY A 91 -3.15 -1.02 8.48
C GLY A 91 -4.59 -0.56 8.34
N ALA A 92 -5.39 -0.72 9.39
CA ALA A 92 -6.79 -0.27 9.40
C ALA A 92 -6.89 1.25 9.24
N LYS A 93 -6.00 2.00 9.89
CA LYS A 93 -5.97 3.46 9.76
C LYS A 93 -5.65 3.89 8.34
N ALA A 94 -4.64 3.27 7.71
CA ALA A 94 -4.28 3.57 6.33
C ALA A 94 -5.43 3.25 5.38
N TRP A 95 -6.04 2.09 5.54
CA TRP A 95 -7.18 1.68 4.72
C TRP A 95 -8.32 2.68 4.81
N ASN A 96 -8.72 3.03 6.02
CA ASN A 96 -9.83 3.97 6.24
C ASN A 96 -9.54 5.34 5.62
N HIS A 97 -8.31 5.82 5.76
CA HIS A 97 -7.92 7.09 5.17
C HIS A 97 -7.99 7.04 3.64
N MET A 98 -7.45 5.98 3.04
CA MET A 98 -7.47 5.81 1.58
C MET A 98 -8.90 5.74 1.05
N VAL A 99 -9.76 4.99 1.73
CA VAL A 99 -11.18 4.87 1.35
C VAL A 99 -11.87 6.23 1.42
N ASP A 100 -11.65 6.99 2.49
CA ASP A 100 -12.23 8.33 2.64
C ASP A 100 -11.74 9.28 1.54
N SER A 101 -10.44 9.25 1.23
CA SER A 101 -9.88 10.05 0.16
C SER A 101 -10.47 9.67 -1.21
N ALA A 102 -10.62 8.38 -1.46
CA ALA A 102 -11.22 7.91 -2.72
C ALA A 102 -12.67 8.34 -2.84
N ARG A 103 -13.46 8.20 -1.78
CA ARG A 103 -14.87 8.66 -1.76
C ARG A 103 -14.96 10.15 -1.97
N GLY A 104 -14.09 10.91 -1.33
CA GLY A 104 -14.07 12.37 -1.45
C GLY A 104 -13.79 12.84 -2.88
N GLN A 105 -13.12 12.04 -3.69
CA GLN A 105 -12.84 12.33 -5.08
C GLN A 105 -13.84 11.68 -6.05
N GLY A 106 -14.87 11.03 -5.55
CA GLY A 106 -15.94 10.45 -6.36
C GLY A 106 -15.69 9.04 -6.85
N PHE A 107 -14.64 8.37 -6.39
CA PHE A 107 -14.43 6.96 -6.73
C PHE A 107 -15.43 6.08 -6.01
N LYS A 108 -15.85 5.00 -6.68
CA LYS A 108 -16.90 4.10 -6.20
C LYS A 108 -16.41 2.67 -5.98
N GLU A 109 -15.22 2.34 -6.48
CA GLU A 109 -14.71 0.98 -6.45
C GLU A 109 -13.24 0.97 -6.06
N ILE A 110 -12.83 -0.08 -5.36
CA ILE A 110 -11.43 -0.34 -4.99
C ILE A 110 -11.10 -1.74 -5.50
N GLN A 111 -9.97 -1.86 -6.17
CA GLN A 111 -9.45 -3.12 -6.69
C GLN A 111 -8.06 -3.37 -6.15
N LEU A 112 -7.75 -4.62 -5.89
CA LEU A 112 -6.39 -5.06 -5.59
C LEU A 112 -6.22 -6.51 -6.01
N GLU A 113 -4.97 -6.91 -6.17
CA GLU A 113 -4.60 -8.30 -6.37
C GLU A 113 -3.80 -8.77 -5.15
N VAL A 114 -4.05 -10.00 -4.72
CA VAL A 114 -3.37 -10.60 -3.57
C VAL A 114 -3.08 -12.06 -3.87
N ARG A 115 -1.94 -12.54 -3.38
CA ARG A 115 -1.59 -13.96 -3.54
C ARG A 115 -2.58 -14.82 -2.79
N GLY A 116 -3.01 -15.93 -3.43
CA GLY A 116 -3.98 -16.84 -2.84
C GLY A 116 -3.51 -17.53 -1.56
N ASP A 117 -2.19 -17.62 -1.35
CA ASP A 117 -1.60 -18.19 -0.14
C ASP A 117 -1.41 -17.17 0.99
N ASN A 118 -1.71 -15.91 0.76
CA ASN A 118 -1.59 -14.86 1.77
C ASN A 118 -2.91 -14.75 2.55
N GLU A 119 -3.14 -15.69 3.45
CA GLU A 119 -4.37 -15.78 4.22
C GLU A 119 -4.61 -14.57 5.11
N PHE A 120 -3.56 -14.02 5.69
CA PHE A 120 -3.65 -12.83 6.54
C PHE A 120 -4.19 -11.63 5.76
N ALA A 121 -3.65 -11.39 4.57
CA ALA A 121 -4.10 -10.27 3.75
C ALA A 121 -5.53 -10.47 3.24
N ILE A 122 -5.87 -11.68 2.81
CA ILE A 122 -7.22 -12.00 2.33
C ILE A 122 -8.24 -11.75 3.44
N GLU A 123 -7.97 -12.20 4.65
CA GLU A 123 -8.83 -11.97 5.82
C GLU A 123 -8.97 -10.47 6.12
N PHE A 124 -7.86 -9.75 6.08
CA PHE A 124 -7.86 -8.29 6.29
C PHE A 124 -8.81 -7.60 5.33
N TYR A 125 -8.72 -7.93 4.04
CA TYR A 125 -9.55 -7.30 3.01
C TYR A 125 -11.02 -7.73 3.12
N ARG A 126 -11.29 -9.00 3.39
CA ARG A 126 -12.66 -9.48 3.60
C ARG A 126 -13.34 -8.78 4.76
N ASN A 127 -12.63 -8.57 5.85
CA ASN A 127 -13.17 -7.87 7.02
C ASN A 127 -13.52 -6.42 6.71
N ARG A 128 -13.04 -5.89 5.58
CA ARG A 128 -13.31 -4.52 5.13
C ARG A 128 -14.28 -4.46 3.95
N GLY A 129 -14.98 -5.57 3.70
CA GLY A 129 -16.03 -5.61 2.69
C GLY A 129 -15.57 -5.97 1.28
N MET A 130 -14.31 -6.37 1.12
CA MET A 130 -13.81 -6.81 -0.19
C MET A 130 -14.25 -8.23 -0.49
N GLU A 131 -14.50 -8.53 -1.76
CA GLU A 131 -14.89 -9.85 -2.24
C GLU A 131 -13.93 -10.33 -3.32
N ILE A 132 -13.67 -11.65 -3.34
CA ILE A 132 -12.91 -12.26 -4.43
C ILE A 132 -13.85 -12.38 -5.62
N ILE A 133 -13.51 -11.68 -6.72
CA ILE A 133 -14.32 -11.73 -7.95
C ILE A 133 -13.65 -12.54 -9.05
N GLN A 134 -12.37 -12.85 -8.92
CA GLN A 134 -11.64 -13.62 -9.93
C GLN A 134 -10.38 -14.23 -9.30
N THR A 135 -10.08 -15.48 -9.69
CA THR A 135 -8.84 -16.14 -9.33
C THR A 135 -8.00 -16.29 -10.61
N LEU A 136 -6.75 -15.80 -10.57
CA LEU A 136 -5.84 -15.85 -11.71
C LEU A 136 -4.83 -16.99 -11.50
N GLU A 137 -4.97 -18.07 -12.24
CA GLU A 137 -4.06 -19.21 -12.16
C GLU A 137 -2.75 -18.88 -12.89
N GLY A 138 -1.62 -19.30 -12.30
CA GLY A 138 -0.30 -19.09 -12.90
C GLY A 138 0.14 -17.63 -12.92
N TYR A 139 -0.52 -16.78 -12.19
CA TYR A 139 -0.22 -15.35 -12.14
C TYR A 139 1.10 -15.06 -11.41
N TYR A 140 1.50 -15.92 -10.51
CA TYR A 140 2.67 -15.72 -9.64
C TYR A 140 3.92 -16.35 -10.18
#